data_1f8c61a1cf81ce36e03119b1a449740e
#
_entry.id   1f8c61a1cf81ce36e03119b1a449740e
#
_cell.length_a   1.000
_cell.length_b   1.000
_cell.length_c   1.000
_cell.angle_alpha   90.00
_cell.angle_beta   90.00
_cell.angle_gamma   90.00
#
_symmetry.space_group_name_H-M   'P 1'
#
loop_
_entity.id
_entity.type
_entity.pdbx_description
1 polymer ?
#
loop_
_entity_poly.entity_id
_entity_poly.type
_entity_poly.pdbx_seq_one_letter_code
_entity_poly.pdbx_strand_id
1 'polypeptide(L)'
;GGQRQRIGIARVLASNPGLIIADEPVSALDVSIQAQVLNLLNKLKRELGLTILFIAHDLSVVKYFSDYIGVMNKGRLVEQGTPEEIYSHPIHPYTKALLSAIPVPDPAYEKWRGYVTYDPSVHDYSVEKPSMHHVEGRHYVYLSDSEMVKYIK
;
A
#
# COMPACT_ATOMS: atom_id res chain seq x y z
N GLY A 1 5.18 -10.98 -21.53
CA GLY A 1 4.46 -10.32 -20.40
C GLY A 1 4.19 -8.84 -20.69
N GLY A 2 5.20 -7.98 -20.76
CA GLY A 2 5.03 -6.53 -20.87
C GLY A 2 4.29 -6.00 -22.09
N GLN A 3 4.40 -6.66 -23.26
CA GLN A 3 3.63 -6.25 -24.45
C GLN A 3 2.13 -6.48 -24.27
N ARG A 4 1.73 -7.62 -23.66
CA ARG A 4 0.31 -7.89 -23.36
C ARG A 4 -0.24 -6.86 -22.38
N GLN A 5 0.55 -6.45 -21.40
CA GLN A 5 0.16 -5.43 -20.44
C GLN A 5 -0.06 -4.08 -21.11
N ARG A 6 0.84 -3.67 -22.02
CA ARG A 6 0.68 -2.44 -22.79
C ARG A 6 -0.57 -2.44 -23.67
N ILE A 7 -0.91 -3.57 -24.27
CA ILE A 7 -2.15 -3.75 -25.03
C ILE A 7 -3.37 -3.59 -24.11
N GLY A 8 -3.33 -4.19 -22.91
CA GLY A 8 -4.38 -4.02 -21.90
C GLY A 8 -4.59 -2.56 -21.52
N ILE A 9 -3.51 -1.83 -21.24
CA ILE A 9 -3.55 -0.40 -20.94
C ILE A 9 -4.14 0.39 -22.12
N ALA A 10 -3.69 0.13 -23.34
CA ALA A 10 -4.23 0.81 -24.53
C ALA A 10 -5.72 0.58 -24.73
N ARG A 11 -6.21 -0.64 -24.48
CA ARG A 11 -7.65 -0.96 -24.54
C ARG A 11 -8.48 -0.18 -23.53
N VAL A 12 -8.00 -0.07 -22.29
CA VAL A 12 -8.67 0.71 -21.25
C VAL A 12 -8.69 2.19 -21.63
N LEU A 13 -7.57 2.74 -22.08
CA LEU A 13 -7.47 4.15 -22.49
C LEU A 13 -8.35 4.50 -23.69
N ALA A 14 -8.64 3.55 -24.58
CA ALA A 14 -9.53 3.77 -25.73
C ALA A 14 -10.96 4.13 -25.32
N SER A 15 -11.38 3.81 -24.08
CA SER A 15 -12.69 4.23 -23.53
C SER A 15 -12.67 5.62 -22.89
N ASN A 16 -11.55 6.33 -22.91
CA ASN A 16 -11.34 7.65 -22.29
C ASN A 16 -11.83 7.71 -20.82
N PRO A 17 -11.33 6.84 -19.92
CA PRO A 17 -11.83 6.75 -18.55
C PRO A 17 -11.29 7.89 -17.68
N GLY A 18 -12.07 8.35 -16.69
CA GLY A 18 -11.56 9.21 -15.61
C GLY A 18 -10.89 8.44 -14.47
N LEU A 19 -11.27 7.16 -14.29
CA LEU A 19 -10.74 6.25 -13.27
C LEU A 19 -10.33 4.92 -13.90
N ILE A 20 -9.15 4.44 -13.56
CA ILE A 20 -8.65 3.10 -13.92
C ILE A 20 -8.46 2.29 -12.64
N ILE A 21 -8.99 1.06 -12.63
CA ILE A 21 -8.69 0.07 -11.58
C ILE A 21 -7.62 -0.88 -12.15
N ALA A 22 -6.44 -0.87 -11.55
CA ALA A 22 -5.30 -1.69 -11.92
C ALA A 22 -5.06 -2.73 -10.81
N ASP A 23 -5.60 -3.93 -11.02
CA ASP A 23 -5.49 -5.04 -10.07
C ASP A 23 -4.27 -5.90 -10.44
N GLU A 24 -3.27 -5.87 -9.57
CA GLU A 24 -1.97 -6.53 -9.74
C GLU A 24 -1.32 -6.38 -11.13
N PRO A 25 -1.27 -5.18 -11.70
CA PRO A 25 -0.94 -5.00 -13.12
C PRO A 25 0.50 -5.36 -13.49
N VAL A 26 1.37 -5.61 -12.50
CA VAL A 26 2.80 -5.91 -12.71
C VAL A 26 3.28 -7.18 -12.00
N SER A 27 2.41 -7.90 -11.30
CA SER A 27 2.78 -9.06 -10.45
C SER A 27 3.45 -10.21 -11.23
N ALA A 28 3.08 -10.43 -12.49
CA ALA A 28 3.61 -11.50 -13.33
C ALA A 28 4.76 -11.07 -14.25
N LEU A 29 5.37 -9.90 -13.99
CA LEU A 29 6.43 -9.33 -14.83
C LEU A 29 7.77 -9.37 -14.09
N ASP A 30 8.85 -9.50 -14.84
CA ASP A 30 10.20 -9.28 -14.30
C ASP A 30 10.41 -7.81 -13.89
N VAL A 31 11.36 -7.56 -12.98
CA VAL A 31 11.60 -6.25 -12.37
C VAL A 31 11.83 -5.14 -13.40
N SER A 32 12.54 -5.45 -14.50
CA SER A 32 12.85 -4.45 -15.53
C SER A 32 11.61 -4.04 -16.33
N ILE A 33 10.74 -5.00 -16.61
CA ILE A 33 9.48 -4.76 -17.32
C ILE A 33 8.46 -4.11 -16.40
N GLN A 34 8.42 -4.49 -15.10
CA GLN A 34 7.62 -3.79 -14.08
C GLN A 34 7.91 -2.30 -14.08
N ALA A 35 9.19 -1.92 -13.97
CA ALA A 35 9.60 -0.52 -13.97
C ALA A 35 9.13 0.23 -15.23
N GLN A 36 9.23 -0.38 -16.42
CA GLN A 36 8.77 0.21 -17.67
C GLN A 36 7.25 0.44 -17.67
N VAL A 37 6.46 -0.53 -17.19
CA VAL A 37 4.99 -0.42 -17.12
C VAL A 37 4.57 0.63 -16.10
N LEU A 38 5.21 0.68 -14.93
CA LEU A 38 4.93 1.70 -13.90
C LEU A 38 5.25 3.11 -14.40
N ASN A 39 6.38 3.28 -15.08
CA ASN A 39 6.76 4.55 -15.69
C ASN A 39 5.76 4.99 -16.76
N LEU A 40 5.28 4.06 -17.59
CA LEU A 40 4.23 4.33 -18.57
C LEU A 40 2.94 4.77 -17.89
N LEU A 41 2.47 4.06 -16.86
CA LEU A 41 1.26 4.41 -16.11
C LEU A 41 1.41 5.79 -15.43
N ASN A 42 2.56 6.08 -14.82
CA ASN A 42 2.84 7.39 -14.22
C ASN A 42 2.84 8.52 -15.25
N LYS A 43 3.38 8.27 -16.45
CA LYS A 43 3.33 9.23 -17.56
C LYS A 43 1.88 9.50 -17.96
N LEU A 44 1.11 8.45 -18.22
CA LEU A 44 -0.29 8.54 -18.64
C LEU A 44 -1.17 9.21 -17.56
N LYS A 45 -0.94 8.89 -16.27
CA LYS A 45 -1.60 9.54 -15.13
C LYS A 45 -1.44 11.06 -15.19
N ARG A 46 -0.21 11.56 -15.44
CA ARG A 46 0.08 13.00 -15.51
C ARG A 46 -0.45 13.67 -16.77
N GLU A 47 -0.25 13.02 -17.94
CA GLU A 47 -0.60 13.61 -19.24
C GLU A 47 -2.10 13.66 -19.48
N LEU A 48 -2.83 12.67 -18.99
CA LEU A 48 -4.27 12.52 -19.19
C LEU A 48 -5.12 12.89 -17.96
N GLY A 49 -4.51 13.28 -16.84
CA GLY A 49 -5.22 13.61 -15.61
C GLY A 49 -5.98 12.42 -15.00
N LEU A 50 -5.46 11.19 -15.17
CA LEU A 50 -6.15 9.98 -14.74
C LEU A 50 -6.06 9.76 -13.23
N THR A 51 -7.15 9.29 -12.64
CA THR A 51 -7.13 8.67 -11.32
C THR A 51 -6.90 7.16 -11.49
N ILE A 52 -5.95 6.59 -10.73
CA ILE A 52 -5.65 5.15 -10.80
C ILE A 52 -5.80 4.55 -9.40
N LEU A 53 -6.73 3.62 -9.23
CA LEU A 53 -6.77 2.72 -8.09
C LEU A 53 -5.85 1.54 -8.38
N PHE A 54 -4.67 1.55 -7.72
CA PHE A 54 -3.63 0.54 -7.93
C PHE A 54 -3.66 -0.48 -6.80
N ILE A 55 -3.94 -1.74 -7.10
CA ILE A 55 -3.97 -2.84 -6.13
C ILE A 55 -2.71 -3.69 -6.36
N ALA A 56 -1.90 -3.87 -5.32
CA ALA A 56 -0.69 -4.69 -5.36
C ALA A 56 -0.33 -5.22 -3.98
N HIS A 57 0.42 -6.32 -3.96
CA HIS A 57 1.00 -6.89 -2.75
C HIS A 57 2.48 -6.50 -2.56
N ASP A 58 3.14 -5.99 -3.60
CA ASP A 58 4.52 -5.49 -3.50
C ASP A 58 4.54 -4.05 -2.98
N LEU A 59 4.95 -3.91 -1.73
CA LEU A 59 5.00 -2.63 -1.03
C LEU A 59 6.01 -1.65 -1.65
N SER A 60 7.10 -2.14 -2.25
CA SER A 60 8.08 -1.28 -2.92
C SER A 60 7.47 -0.60 -4.15
N VAL A 61 6.66 -1.36 -4.89
CA VAL A 61 5.90 -0.84 -6.04
C VAL A 61 4.85 0.18 -5.59
N VAL A 62 4.10 -0.14 -4.52
CA VAL A 62 3.08 0.76 -3.95
C VAL A 62 3.70 2.08 -3.51
N LYS A 63 4.83 2.03 -2.80
CA LYS A 63 5.57 3.24 -2.36
C LYS A 63 5.95 4.14 -3.54
N TYR A 64 6.45 3.53 -4.62
CA TYR A 64 6.92 4.26 -5.80
C TYR A 64 5.79 4.90 -6.61
N PHE A 65 4.63 4.23 -6.69
CA PHE A 65 3.57 4.59 -7.62
C PHE A 65 2.47 5.47 -7.01
N SER A 66 2.18 5.30 -5.74
CA SER A 66 0.98 5.87 -5.10
C SER A 66 1.20 7.26 -4.53
N ASP A 67 0.20 8.12 -4.64
CA ASP A 67 0.13 9.43 -3.97
C ASP A 67 -0.56 9.30 -2.60
N TYR A 68 -1.36 8.22 -2.44
CA TYR A 68 -2.07 7.88 -1.21
C TYR A 68 -2.23 6.37 -1.11
N ILE A 69 -2.09 5.82 0.09
CA ILE A 69 -2.07 4.37 0.33
C ILE A 69 -3.17 4.00 1.30
N GLY A 70 -3.89 2.92 1.00
CA GLY A 70 -4.78 2.24 1.93
C GLY A 70 -4.29 0.82 2.20
N VAL A 71 -4.04 0.50 3.46
CA VAL A 71 -3.65 -0.85 3.89
C VAL A 71 -4.90 -1.63 4.27
N MET A 72 -5.11 -2.76 3.62
CA MET A 72 -6.26 -3.62 3.86
C MET A 72 -5.86 -4.92 4.57
N ASN A 73 -6.63 -5.35 5.55
CA ASN A 73 -6.50 -6.64 6.21
C ASN A 73 -7.87 -7.31 6.34
N LYS A 74 -8.01 -8.54 5.81
CA LYS A 74 -9.25 -9.34 5.88
C LYS A 74 -10.50 -8.55 5.46
N GLY A 75 -10.40 -7.81 4.35
CA GLY A 75 -11.51 -7.02 3.79
C GLY A 75 -11.78 -5.69 4.49
N ARG A 76 -10.95 -5.28 5.46
CA ARG A 76 -11.11 -4.02 6.20
C ARG A 76 -9.93 -3.09 5.95
N LEU A 77 -10.21 -1.81 5.71
CA LEU A 77 -9.20 -0.76 5.65
C LEU A 77 -8.71 -0.49 7.08
N VAL A 78 -7.45 -0.80 7.37
CA VAL A 78 -6.89 -0.71 8.73
C VAL A 78 -6.01 0.51 8.93
N GLU A 79 -5.41 1.03 7.88
CA GLU A 79 -4.60 2.24 7.92
C GLU A 79 -4.57 2.89 6.55
N GLN A 80 -4.52 4.22 6.48
CA GLN A 80 -4.39 4.95 5.24
C GLN A 80 -3.64 6.26 5.44
N GLY A 81 -2.90 6.68 4.43
CA GLY A 81 -2.09 7.89 4.49
C GLY A 81 -1.27 8.09 3.22
N THR A 82 -0.45 9.14 3.22
CA THR A 82 0.57 9.32 2.18
C THR A 82 1.64 8.23 2.28
N PRO A 83 2.44 7.96 1.23
CA PRO A 83 3.56 7.04 1.33
C PRO A 83 4.51 7.37 2.48
N GLU A 84 4.79 8.64 2.71
CA GLU A 84 5.66 9.09 3.81
C GLU A 84 5.09 8.71 5.18
N GLU A 85 3.80 8.98 5.43
CA GLU A 85 3.13 8.66 6.68
C GLU A 85 3.12 7.14 6.94
N ILE A 86 2.74 6.35 5.94
CA ILE A 86 2.62 4.88 6.07
C ILE A 86 3.98 4.21 6.27
N TYR A 87 5.04 4.62 5.53
CA TYR A 87 6.35 3.95 5.60
C TYR A 87 7.23 4.45 6.73
N SER A 88 7.12 5.73 7.13
CA SER A 88 7.95 6.29 8.18
C SER A 88 7.31 6.17 9.57
N HIS A 89 5.98 6.24 9.65
CA HIS A 89 5.22 6.25 10.91
C HIS A 89 4.03 5.28 10.90
N PRO A 90 4.20 3.99 10.55
CA PRO A 90 3.10 3.03 10.60
C PRO A 90 2.58 2.88 12.04
N ILE A 91 1.27 2.88 12.22
CA ILE A 91 0.64 2.81 13.55
C ILE A 91 0.02 1.45 13.78
N HIS A 92 -0.80 0.96 12.84
CA HIS A 92 -1.50 -0.30 13.00
C HIS A 92 -0.51 -1.47 13.08
N PRO A 93 -0.66 -2.41 14.04
CA PRO A 93 0.24 -3.56 14.19
C PRO A 93 0.40 -4.39 12.92
N TYR A 94 -0.66 -4.54 12.14
CA TYR A 94 -0.61 -5.23 10.85
C TYR A 94 0.28 -4.49 9.84
N THR A 95 0.16 -3.17 9.74
CA THR A 95 0.99 -2.36 8.83
C THR A 95 2.47 -2.45 9.22
N LYS A 96 2.78 -2.39 10.52
CA LYS A 96 4.14 -2.59 11.04
C LYS A 96 4.71 -3.95 10.65
N ALA A 97 3.94 -5.01 10.83
CA ALA A 97 4.34 -6.36 10.44
C ALA A 97 4.55 -6.48 8.93
N LEU A 98 3.63 -5.93 8.14
CA LEU A 98 3.70 -5.94 6.68
C LEU A 98 4.97 -5.22 6.17
N LEU A 99 5.26 -4.03 6.70
CA LEU A 99 6.45 -3.26 6.34
C LEU A 99 7.75 -3.91 6.84
N SER A 100 7.69 -4.61 7.98
CA SER A 100 8.85 -5.35 8.49
C SER A 100 9.27 -6.51 7.59
N ALA A 101 8.39 -7.00 6.73
CA ALA A 101 8.69 -8.07 5.78
C ALA A 101 9.37 -7.59 4.49
N ILE A 102 9.49 -6.27 4.26
CA ILE A 102 10.19 -5.73 3.08
C ILE A 102 11.69 -6.01 3.22
N PRO A 103 12.34 -6.75 2.29
CA PRO A 103 13.77 -6.99 2.34
C PRO A 103 14.57 -5.67 2.28
N VAL A 104 15.59 -5.56 3.12
CA VAL A 104 16.54 -4.45 3.05
C VAL A 104 17.73 -4.87 2.18
N PRO A 105 18.21 -4.02 1.26
CA PRO A 105 19.31 -4.36 0.37
C PRO A 105 20.65 -4.65 1.06
N ASP A 106 20.77 -4.37 2.37
CA ASP A 106 21.98 -4.63 3.16
C ASP A 106 21.91 -6.01 3.84
N PRO A 107 22.72 -7.02 3.39
CA PRO A 107 22.73 -8.36 3.98
C PRO A 107 23.21 -8.40 5.43
N ALA A 108 24.03 -7.44 5.87
CA ALA A 108 24.51 -7.35 7.23
C ALA A 108 23.39 -6.90 8.18
N TYR A 109 22.57 -5.95 7.75
CA TYR A 109 21.42 -5.45 8.50
C TYR A 109 20.29 -6.49 8.54
N GLU A 110 20.02 -7.19 7.42
CA GLU A 110 18.98 -8.20 7.31
C GLU A 110 19.16 -9.36 8.31
N LYS A 111 20.42 -9.71 8.63
CA LYS A 111 20.78 -10.77 9.59
C LYS A 111 20.32 -10.49 11.03
N TRP A 112 20.21 -9.24 11.42
CA TRP A 112 19.88 -8.79 12.78
C TRP A 112 18.48 -8.21 12.90
N ARG A 113 17.76 -8.11 11.78
CA ARG A 113 16.43 -7.54 11.73
C ARG A 113 15.40 -8.53 12.30
N GLY A 114 14.73 -8.13 13.36
CA GLY A 114 13.57 -8.87 13.88
C GLY A 114 12.36 -8.69 12.95
N TYR A 115 11.78 -9.79 12.48
CA TYR A 115 10.48 -9.74 11.82
C TYR A 115 9.39 -9.52 12.86
N VAL A 116 8.51 -8.55 12.62
CA VAL A 116 7.32 -8.33 13.44
C VAL A 116 6.22 -9.24 12.94
N THR A 117 5.80 -10.20 13.76
CA THR A 117 4.65 -11.04 13.43
C THR A 117 3.37 -10.35 13.91
N TYR A 118 2.39 -10.23 13.04
CA TYR A 118 1.08 -9.74 13.41
C TYR A 118 0.21 -10.87 13.97
N ASP A 119 -0.23 -10.69 15.22
CA ASP A 119 -1.21 -11.56 15.86
C ASP A 119 -2.54 -10.79 15.96
N PRO A 120 -3.60 -11.24 15.27
CA PRO A 120 -4.93 -10.61 15.38
C PRO A 120 -5.52 -10.59 16.76
N SER A 121 -5.07 -11.47 17.68
CA SER A 121 -5.57 -11.54 19.06
C SER A 121 -5.15 -10.35 19.93
N VAL A 122 -4.25 -9.50 19.45
CA VAL A 122 -3.89 -8.24 20.13
C VAL A 122 -5.07 -7.24 20.16
N HIS A 123 -6.07 -7.46 19.30
CA HIS A 123 -7.27 -6.64 19.19
C HIS A 123 -8.45 -7.34 19.86
N ASP A 124 -8.97 -6.77 20.93
CA ASP A 124 -10.23 -7.23 21.54
C ASP A 124 -11.35 -6.23 21.26
N TYR A 125 -12.02 -6.45 20.14
CA TYR A 125 -13.15 -5.62 19.70
C TYR A 125 -14.51 -6.12 20.22
N SER A 126 -14.52 -7.07 21.16
CA SER A 126 -15.75 -7.52 21.83
C SER A 126 -16.24 -6.51 22.87
N VAL A 127 -15.30 -5.79 23.49
CA VAL A 127 -15.59 -4.79 24.53
C VAL A 127 -15.67 -3.39 23.94
N GLU A 128 -14.68 -3.01 23.12
CA GLU A 128 -14.60 -1.68 22.54
C GLU A 128 -14.49 -1.77 21.02
N LYS A 129 -15.47 -1.20 20.33
CA LYS A 129 -15.51 -1.25 18.86
C LYS A 129 -14.48 -0.29 18.26
N PRO A 130 -13.71 -0.73 17.26
CA PRO A 130 -12.76 0.13 16.57
C PRO A 130 -13.48 1.09 15.62
N SER A 131 -12.86 2.24 15.41
CA SER A 131 -13.27 3.24 14.43
C SER A 131 -12.06 3.79 13.68
N MET A 132 -12.28 4.54 12.60
CA MET A 132 -11.21 5.20 11.88
C MET A 132 -10.86 6.51 12.57
N HIS A 133 -9.66 6.60 13.13
CA HIS A 133 -9.15 7.79 13.82
C HIS A 133 -8.21 8.57 12.91
N HIS A 134 -8.36 9.89 12.90
CA HIS A 134 -7.40 10.81 12.30
C HIS A 134 -6.20 10.97 13.24
N VAL A 135 -4.99 10.83 12.71
CA VAL A 135 -3.75 10.96 13.48
C VAL A 135 -3.14 12.33 13.26
N GLU A 136 -2.64 12.56 12.06
CA GLU A 136 -2.08 13.83 11.60
C GLU A 136 -2.14 13.91 10.06
N GLY A 137 -2.04 15.11 9.48
CA GLY A 137 -1.99 15.27 8.04
C GLY A 137 -3.12 14.55 7.31
N ARG A 138 -2.77 13.54 6.54
CA ARG A 138 -3.73 12.66 5.84
C ARG A 138 -3.71 11.22 6.36
N HIS A 139 -3.13 11.00 7.54
CA HIS A 139 -2.95 9.71 8.17
C HIS A 139 -4.15 9.32 9.03
N TYR A 140 -4.72 8.18 8.76
CA TYR A 140 -5.85 7.60 9.50
C TYR A 140 -5.56 6.14 9.83
N VAL A 141 -6.01 5.70 11.01
CA VAL A 141 -5.84 4.33 11.49
C VAL A 141 -7.12 3.79 12.09
N TYR A 142 -7.40 2.51 11.89
CA TYR A 142 -8.58 1.81 12.41
C TYR A 142 -8.23 1.06 13.69
N LEU A 143 -8.54 1.63 14.83
CA LEU A 143 -8.25 1.13 16.17
C LEU A 143 -9.39 1.49 17.12
N SER A 144 -9.43 0.90 18.34
CA SER A 144 -10.25 1.39 19.44
C SER A 144 -9.59 2.57 20.14
N ASP A 145 -10.34 3.33 20.95
CA ASP A 145 -9.80 4.49 21.68
C ASP A 145 -8.66 4.09 22.63
N SER A 146 -8.79 2.95 23.30
CA SER A 146 -7.75 2.42 24.18
C SER A 146 -6.48 2.02 23.42
N GLU A 147 -6.62 1.49 22.20
CA GLU A 147 -5.49 1.15 21.34
C GLU A 147 -4.80 2.40 20.78
N MET A 148 -5.54 3.48 20.51
CA MET A 148 -4.95 4.76 20.10
C MET A 148 -3.96 5.26 21.15
N VAL A 149 -4.30 5.21 22.42
CA VAL A 149 -3.40 5.60 23.52
C VAL A 149 -2.17 4.69 23.60
N LYS A 150 -2.30 3.41 23.23
CA LYS A 150 -1.22 2.42 23.26
C LYS A 150 -0.25 2.57 22.09
N TYR A 151 -0.74 2.84 20.88
CA TYR A 151 0.05 2.77 19.66
C TYR A 151 0.49 4.14 19.12
N ILE A 152 -0.14 5.24 19.52
CA ILE A 152 0.29 6.61 19.25
C ILE A 152 1.05 7.12 20.49
N LYS A 153 2.36 7.07 20.43
CA LYS A 153 3.26 7.65 21.45
C LYS A 153 4.22 8.61 20.76
#